data_4ea7bdb78f6a051276d89caee52999f9
#
_entry.id   4ea7bdb78f6a051276d89caee52999f9
#
_cell.length_a   1.000
_cell.length_b   1.000
_cell.length_c   1.000
_cell.angle_alpha   90.00
_cell.angle_beta   90.00
_cell.angle_gamma   90.00
#
_symmetry.space_group_name_H-M   'P 1'
#
loop_
_entity.id
_entity.type
_entity.pdbx_description
1 polymer ?
#
loop_
_entity_poly.entity_id
_entity_poly.type
_entity_poly.pdbx_seq_one_letter_code
_entity_poly.pdbx_strand_id
1 'polypeptide(L)'
;MTGRSIAIPVEEIRGAHARIEPYIHRTPILTSETLDAAFGSRIFFKCENFQKSGAFKVRGAFNALLSLSREDAARGIVTSSSGNQAAAVSLAAAARGVSAYIAMPKIAVASKVAAVQRYGGNIVWVESNNRIPTSEEYDATALAIQEETGANLVHPYDDLRTIAGQATCAFELLEEVPDIDYLLAPVGGGGLLSGTCSSVAALATGTKVVGCEPEKADDAWRSFQEGTIVPQIDPQTIADGLRTSLGEYTFPIIAANVSEIVTVSEDAILRSMRLVWETMKIVIEPSAAVPVAALLENKISGHADRIGVILSGGNVDLDSLPDWSELSAE
;
A
#
# COMPACT_ATOMS: atom_id res chain seq x y z
N MET A 1 -21.53 -8.76 -24.75
CA MET A 1 -21.54 -7.78 -23.65
C MET A 1 -20.20 -7.08 -23.70
N THR A 2 -20.17 -5.80 -24.09
CA THR A 2 -18.96 -4.99 -24.13
C THR A 2 -18.55 -4.75 -22.67
N GLY A 3 -17.51 -5.48 -22.21
CA GLY A 3 -17.01 -5.40 -20.86
C GLY A 3 -16.55 -3.96 -20.56
N ARG A 4 -17.25 -3.27 -19.67
CA ARG A 4 -16.66 -2.12 -18.99
C ARG A 4 -15.42 -2.62 -18.26
N SER A 5 -14.27 -2.05 -18.56
CA SER A 5 -13.04 -2.28 -17.81
C SER A 5 -13.35 -2.02 -16.32
N ILE A 6 -13.19 -3.05 -15.49
CA ILE A 6 -13.30 -2.92 -14.04
C ILE A 6 -11.97 -2.33 -13.56
N ALA A 7 -11.80 -1.03 -13.69
CA ALA A 7 -10.63 -0.26 -13.28
C ALA A 7 -11.04 1.19 -13.06
N ILE A 8 -10.27 1.94 -12.29
CA ILE A 8 -10.47 3.39 -12.13
C ILE A 8 -10.24 4.07 -13.48
N PRO A 9 -11.20 4.87 -13.98
CA PRO A 9 -11.04 5.57 -15.25
C PRO A 9 -9.84 6.53 -15.25
N VAL A 10 -9.18 6.70 -16.39
CA VAL A 10 -8.00 7.58 -16.52
C VAL A 10 -8.27 9.01 -16.07
N GLU A 11 -9.47 9.52 -16.33
CA GLU A 11 -9.86 10.89 -15.93
C GLU A 11 -9.94 11.04 -14.41
N GLU A 12 -10.39 9.99 -13.71
CA GLU A 12 -10.39 9.96 -12.24
C GLU A 12 -8.98 9.90 -11.68
N ILE A 13 -8.07 9.14 -12.30
CA ILE A 13 -6.65 9.08 -11.90
C ILE A 13 -5.99 10.44 -12.11
N ARG A 14 -6.19 11.08 -13.25
CA ARG A 14 -5.68 12.42 -13.55
C ARG A 14 -6.27 13.47 -12.61
N GLY A 15 -7.57 13.38 -12.36
CA GLY A 15 -8.26 14.24 -11.39
C GLY A 15 -7.72 14.07 -9.96
N ALA A 16 -7.46 12.84 -9.55
CA ALA A 16 -6.82 12.53 -8.27
C ALA A 16 -5.39 13.09 -8.23
N HIS A 17 -4.58 12.86 -9.26
CA HIS A 17 -3.21 13.37 -9.34
C HIS A 17 -3.16 14.90 -9.21
N ALA A 18 -3.94 15.63 -10.00
CA ALA A 18 -4.01 17.08 -9.95
C ALA A 18 -4.49 17.61 -8.57
N ARG A 19 -5.42 16.87 -7.94
CA ARG A 19 -5.98 17.24 -6.62
C ARG A 19 -4.96 17.11 -5.51
N ILE A 20 -4.14 16.05 -5.53
CA ILE A 20 -3.20 15.75 -4.43
C ILE A 20 -1.80 16.31 -4.65
N GLU A 21 -1.40 16.65 -5.87
CA GLU A 21 -0.06 17.16 -6.23
C GLU A 21 0.47 18.24 -5.27
N PRO A 22 -0.31 19.27 -4.85
CA PRO A 22 0.19 20.29 -3.93
C PRO A 22 0.49 19.76 -2.51
N TYR A 23 0.02 18.59 -2.16
CA TYR A 23 0.05 18.06 -0.80
C TYR A 23 1.01 16.89 -0.61
N ILE A 24 1.47 16.27 -1.69
CA ILE A 24 2.32 15.09 -1.66
C ILE A 24 3.70 15.38 -2.28
N HIS A 25 4.60 14.39 -2.25
CA HIS A 25 5.81 14.41 -3.04
C HIS A 25 5.61 13.63 -4.34
N ARG A 26 6.06 14.15 -5.48
CA ARG A 26 6.36 13.31 -6.63
C ARG A 26 7.64 12.54 -6.28
N THR A 27 7.48 11.30 -5.84
CA THR A 27 8.60 10.50 -5.34
C THR A 27 9.56 10.11 -6.44
N PRO A 28 10.87 9.99 -6.16
CA PRO A 28 11.85 9.65 -7.18
C PRO A 28 11.67 8.22 -7.69
N ILE A 29 12.14 8.01 -8.93
CA ILE A 29 12.37 6.70 -9.51
C ILE A 29 13.88 6.48 -9.48
N LEU A 30 14.33 5.50 -8.70
CA LEU A 30 15.73 5.15 -8.57
C LEU A 30 16.07 3.89 -9.35
N THR A 31 17.34 3.76 -9.75
CA THR A 31 17.91 2.56 -10.39
C THR A 31 19.17 2.16 -9.64
N SER A 32 19.63 0.92 -9.83
CA SER A 32 20.86 0.42 -9.23
C SER A 32 21.53 -0.58 -10.15
N GLU A 33 22.68 -0.22 -10.71
CA GLU A 33 23.45 -1.12 -11.58
C GLU A 33 23.79 -2.45 -10.89
N THR A 34 24.01 -2.43 -9.57
CA THR A 34 24.27 -3.63 -8.78
C THR A 34 23.05 -4.55 -8.74
N LEU A 35 21.85 -4.00 -8.55
CA LEU A 35 20.62 -4.80 -8.54
C LEU A 35 20.20 -5.22 -9.95
N ASP A 36 20.44 -4.37 -10.96
CA ASP A 36 20.23 -4.72 -12.37
C ASP A 36 21.06 -5.95 -12.75
N ALA A 37 22.34 -5.96 -12.35
CA ALA A 37 23.23 -7.11 -12.59
C ALA A 37 22.82 -8.36 -11.80
N ALA A 38 22.35 -8.20 -10.56
CA ALA A 38 21.92 -9.31 -9.71
C ALA A 38 20.65 -9.98 -10.24
N PHE A 39 19.71 -9.21 -10.76
CA PHE A 39 18.40 -9.72 -11.24
C PHE A 39 18.36 -9.97 -12.76
N GLY A 40 19.40 -9.56 -13.50
CA GLY A 40 19.46 -9.74 -14.95
C GLY A 40 18.46 -8.90 -15.75
N SER A 41 17.96 -7.82 -15.15
CA SER A 41 16.95 -6.92 -15.70
C SER A 41 17.21 -5.49 -15.24
N ARG A 42 16.81 -4.51 -16.00
CA ARG A 42 16.86 -3.12 -15.55
C ARG A 42 15.69 -2.81 -14.63
N ILE A 43 15.96 -2.43 -13.38
CA ILE A 43 14.96 -2.24 -12.34
C ILE A 43 14.73 -0.74 -12.10
N PHE A 44 13.45 -0.33 -12.06
CA PHE A 44 13.01 1.03 -11.78
C PHE A 44 12.22 1.05 -10.47
N PHE A 45 12.81 1.58 -9.41
CA PHE A 45 12.20 1.62 -8.09
C PHE A 45 11.41 2.91 -7.89
N LYS A 46 10.08 2.82 -7.82
CA LYS A 46 9.21 3.93 -7.38
C LYS A 46 9.24 4.03 -5.87
N CYS A 47 9.91 5.05 -5.36
CA CYS A 47 10.34 5.14 -3.96
C CYS A 47 9.30 5.85 -3.07
N GLU A 48 8.19 5.19 -2.75
CA GLU A 48 7.17 5.72 -1.83
C GLU A 48 7.62 5.76 -0.35
N ASN A 49 8.75 5.17 -0.02
CA ASN A 49 9.43 5.39 1.26
C ASN A 49 9.88 6.84 1.47
N PHE A 50 10.04 7.64 0.41
CA PHE A 50 10.29 9.08 0.47
C PHE A 50 9.02 9.93 0.46
N GLN A 51 7.85 9.32 0.43
CA GLN A 51 6.59 10.04 0.46
C GLN A 51 6.36 10.71 1.82
N LYS A 52 5.57 11.77 1.86
CA LYS A 52 5.09 12.36 3.13
C LYS A 52 4.43 11.28 3.98
N SER A 53 4.62 11.32 5.28
CA SER A 53 4.30 10.25 6.23
C SER A 53 5.06 8.93 6.03
N GLY A 54 6.05 8.85 5.12
CA GLY A 54 6.93 7.70 4.92
C GLY A 54 6.32 6.54 4.13
N ALA A 55 5.15 6.70 3.48
CA ALA A 55 4.51 5.65 2.71
C ALA A 55 3.47 6.19 1.71
N PHE A 56 3.15 5.39 0.69
CA PHE A 56 2.18 5.69 -0.37
C PHE A 56 0.78 6.06 0.12
N LYS A 57 0.40 5.63 1.31
CA LYS A 57 -0.95 5.79 1.88
C LYS A 57 -1.46 7.23 1.85
N VAL A 58 -0.57 8.20 1.94
CA VAL A 58 -0.92 9.61 1.90
C VAL A 58 -1.62 10.00 0.59
N ARG A 59 -1.34 9.36 -0.53
CA ARG A 59 -1.97 9.59 -1.83
C ARG A 59 -3.48 9.34 -1.77
N GLY A 60 -3.87 8.16 -1.31
CA GLY A 60 -5.29 7.80 -1.12
C GLY A 60 -5.97 8.61 -0.02
N ALA A 61 -5.29 8.85 1.10
CA ALA A 61 -5.84 9.63 2.19
C ALA A 61 -6.17 11.07 1.77
N PHE A 62 -5.24 11.76 1.08
CA PHE A 62 -5.51 13.10 0.54
C PHE A 62 -6.61 13.07 -0.51
N ASN A 63 -6.57 12.12 -1.46
CA ASN A 63 -7.59 12.08 -2.50
C ASN A 63 -8.98 11.85 -1.94
N ALA A 64 -9.14 10.90 -1.01
CA ALA A 64 -10.42 10.63 -0.37
C ALA A 64 -10.96 11.87 0.39
N LEU A 65 -10.11 12.52 1.19
CA LEU A 65 -10.50 13.71 1.94
C LEU A 65 -10.80 14.91 1.03
N LEU A 66 -9.95 15.18 0.05
CA LEU A 66 -10.10 16.33 -0.86
C LEU A 66 -11.25 16.17 -1.86
N SER A 67 -11.76 14.94 -2.04
CA SER A 67 -12.94 14.65 -2.85
C SER A 67 -14.25 14.94 -2.12
N LEU A 68 -14.21 15.13 -0.80
CA LEU A 68 -15.38 15.49 0.00
C LEU A 68 -15.80 16.94 -0.26
N SER A 69 -17.11 17.22 -0.18
CA SER A 69 -17.61 18.58 -0.13
C SER A 69 -17.02 19.34 1.07
N ARG A 70 -17.10 20.66 1.07
CA ARG A 70 -16.63 21.44 2.21
C ARG A 70 -17.43 21.13 3.48
N GLU A 71 -18.73 20.90 3.34
CA GLU A 71 -19.64 20.56 4.43
C GLU A 71 -19.31 19.17 5.00
N ASP A 72 -19.16 18.15 4.14
CA ASP A 72 -18.80 16.80 4.58
C ASP A 72 -17.45 16.77 5.28
N ALA A 73 -16.44 17.41 4.69
CA ALA A 73 -15.12 17.48 5.28
C ALA A 73 -15.09 18.17 6.66
N ALA A 74 -15.97 19.17 6.89
CA ALA A 74 -16.06 19.88 8.16
C ALA A 74 -16.47 18.95 9.33
N ARG A 75 -17.16 17.84 9.05
CA ARG A 75 -17.49 16.81 10.05
C ARG A 75 -16.29 15.96 10.48
N GLY A 76 -15.17 16.11 9.78
CA GLY A 76 -13.97 15.31 10.01
C GLY A 76 -13.98 13.99 9.26
N ILE A 77 -12.92 13.22 9.48
CA ILE A 77 -12.71 11.90 8.87
C ILE A 77 -12.35 10.87 9.92
N VAL A 78 -12.71 9.61 9.66
CA VAL A 78 -12.38 8.46 10.52
C VAL A 78 -11.72 7.37 9.69
N THR A 79 -10.76 6.66 10.27
CA THR A 79 -10.16 5.46 9.69
C THR A 79 -9.78 4.45 10.77
N SER A 80 -9.74 3.17 10.38
CA SER A 80 -9.29 2.07 11.22
C SER A 80 -7.90 1.65 10.78
N SER A 81 -6.88 1.90 11.59
CA SER A 81 -5.52 1.48 11.27
C SER A 81 -4.55 1.68 12.43
N SER A 82 -3.58 0.80 12.55
CA SER A 82 -2.45 0.95 13.47
C SER A 82 -1.14 1.37 12.80
N GLY A 83 -1.15 1.68 11.48
CA GLY A 83 0.06 1.87 10.70
C GLY A 83 0.04 3.07 9.76
N ASN A 84 0.55 2.88 8.55
CA ASN A 84 0.75 3.93 7.55
C ASN A 84 -0.52 4.71 7.19
N GLN A 85 -1.69 4.06 7.18
CA GLN A 85 -2.96 4.72 6.93
C GLN A 85 -3.33 5.71 8.03
N ALA A 86 -3.11 5.35 9.30
CA ALA A 86 -3.39 6.21 10.44
C ALA A 86 -2.62 7.54 10.36
N ALA A 87 -1.30 7.46 10.10
CA ALA A 87 -0.45 8.63 9.91
C ALA A 87 -0.87 9.46 8.69
N ALA A 88 -1.18 8.80 7.57
CA ALA A 88 -1.58 9.46 6.32
C ALA A 88 -2.90 10.25 6.47
N VAL A 89 -3.90 9.64 7.10
CA VAL A 89 -5.21 10.29 7.35
C VAL A 89 -5.07 11.46 8.32
N SER A 90 -4.27 11.30 9.38
CA SER A 90 -3.98 12.40 10.31
C SER A 90 -3.30 13.58 9.62
N LEU A 91 -2.30 13.31 8.77
CA LEU A 91 -1.60 14.34 7.98
C LEU A 91 -2.55 15.06 7.01
N ALA A 92 -3.41 14.31 6.30
CA ALA A 92 -4.36 14.89 5.37
C ALA A 92 -5.39 15.79 6.08
N ALA A 93 -5.91 15.34 7.23
CA ALA A 93 -6.82 16.10 8.05
C ALA A 93 -6.19 17.41 8.58
N ALA A 94 -4.95 17.32 9.10
CA ALA A 94 -4.20 18.50 9.55
C ALA A 94 -4.02 19.52 8.43
N ALA A 95 -3.66 19.08 7.23
CA ALA A 95 -3.46 19.95 6.07
C ALA A 95 -4.74 20.66 5.62
N ARG A 96 -5.91 20.04 5.84
CA ARG A 96 -7.23 20.63 5.52
C ARG A 96 -7.87 21.37 6.70
N GLY A 97 -7.29 21.26 7.90
CA GLY A 97 -7.82 21.89 9.12
C GLY A 97 -9.10 21.24 9.64
N VAL A 98 -9.23 19.92 9.50
CA VAL A 98 -10.35 19.12 9.97
C VAL A 98 -9.92 18.07 10.98
N SER A 99 -10.87 17.52 11.75
CA SER A 99 -10.58 16.47 12.72
C SER A 99 -10.31 15.11 12.02
N ALA A 100 -9.33 14.38 12.51
CA ALA A 100 -9.13 12.95 12.18
C ALA A 100 -9.36 12.11 13.43
N TYR A 101 -10.16 11.07 13.31
CA TYR A 101 -10.39 10.05 14.33
C TYR A 101 -9.78 8.74 13.87
N ILE A 102 -8.92 8.17 14.69
CA ILE A 102 -8.13 6.99 14.34
C ILE A 102 -8.49 5.85 15.29
N ALA A 103 -9.25 4.87 14.80
CA ALA A 103 -9.49 3.64 15.54
C ALA A 103 -8.18 2.81 15.53
N MET A 104 -7.55 2.66 16.69
CA MET A 104 -6.22 2.06 16.85
C MET A 104 -6.20 1.06 18.01
N PRO A 105 -5.52 -0.09 17.91
CA PRO A 105 -5.43 -1.05 19.00
C PRO A 105 -4.50 -0.56 20.10
N LYS A 106 -4.78 -0.90 21.35
CA LYS A 106 -3.93 -0.54 22.51
C LYS A 106 -2.52 -1.13 22.44
N ILE A 107 -2.35 -2.22 21.68
CA ILE A 107 -1.05 -2.88 21.46
C ILE A 107 -0.26 -2.26 20.30
N ALA A 108 -0.72 -1.14 19.73
CA ALA A 108 -0.02 -0.48 18.63
C ALA A 108 1.38 -0.06 19.05
N VAL A 109 2.34 -0.20 18.14
CA VAL A 109 3.74 0.16 18.35
C VAL A 109 3.87 1.66 18.65
N ALA A 110 4.70 2.00 19.63
CA ALA A 110 4.85 3.38 20.12
C ALA A 110 5.23 4.38 19.02
N SER A 111 6.07 4.00 18.07
CA SER A 111 6.46 4.83 16.92
C SER A 111 5.26 5.18 16.04
N LYS A 112 4.31 4.26 15.83
CA LYS A 112 3.08 4.47 15.06
C LYS A 112 2.07 5.37 15.79
N VAL A 113 1.93 5.20 17.10
CA VAL A 113 1.14 6.10 17.96
C VAL A 113 1.69 7.52 17.89
N ALA A 114 3.00 7.68 18.05
CA ALA A 114 3.68 8.96 17.96
C ALA A 114 3.51 9.64 16.59
N ALA A 115 3.48 8.87 15.50
CA ALA A 115 3.23 9.42 14.16
C ALA A 115 1.83 10.02 14.02
N VAL A 116 0.78 9.35 14.55
CA VAL A 116 -0.59 9.88 14.57
C VAL A 116 -0.67 11.17 15.40
N GLN A 117 -0.09 11.16 16.60
CA GLN A 117 -0.09 12.32 17.51
C GLN A 117 0.67 13.50 16.91
N ARG A 118 1.79 13.26 16.22
CA ARG A 118 2.57 14.30 15.52
C ARG A 118 1.74 15.06 14.51
N TYR A 119 0.80 14.40 13.84
CA TYR A 119 -0.10 15.02 12.86
C TYR A 119 -1.45 15.44 13.46
N GLY A 120 -1.61 15.38 14.79
CA GLY A 120 -2.81 15.85 15.47
C GLY A 120 -4.04 14.96 15.33
N GLY A 121 -3.86 13.68 15.00
CA GLY A 121 -4.94 12.70 14.95
C GLY A 121 -5.47 12.35 16.36
N ASN A 122 -6.79 12.26 16.50
CA ASN A 122 -7.46 11.84 17.72
C ASN A 122 -7.54 10.31 17.75
N ILE A 123 -6.80 9.67 18.66
CA ILE A 123 -6.79 8.21 18.78
C ILE A 123 -8.00 7.77 19.61
N VAL A 124 -8.78 6.86 19.04
CA VAL A 124 -9.85 6.12 19.73
C VAL A 124 -9.40 4.66 19.84
N TRP A 125 -9.23 4.21 21.07
CA TRP A 125 -8.70 2.87 21.30
C TRP A 125 -9.75 1.80 21.04
N VAL A 126 -9.41 0.84 20.17
CA VAL A 126 -10.22 -0.36 19.94
C VAL A 126 -10.03 -1.32 21.10
N GLU A 127 -11.12 -1.75 21.71
CA GLU A 127 -11.10 -2.72 22.80
C GLU A 127 -10.93 -4.14 22.23
N SER A 128 -9.82 -4.80 22.56
CA SER A 128 -9.46 -6.11 21.99
C SER A 128 -8.75 -7.03 22.96
N ASN A 129 -8.87 -6.81 24.27
CA ASN A 129 -8.24 -7.65 25.31
C ASN A 129 -6.73 -7.90 25.08
N ASN A 130 -6.00 -6.86 24.68
CA ASN A 130 -4.55 -6.90 24.40
C ASN A 130 -4.13 -7.87 23.28
N ARG A 131 -5.00 -8.14 22.32
CA ARG A 131 -4.70 -8.83 21.06
C ARG A 131 -4.86 -7.88 19.86
N ILE A 132 -4.47 -8.34 18.68
CA ILE A 132 -4.79 -7.65 17.42
C ILE A 132 -6.32 -7.68 17.25
N PRO A 133 -7.00 -6.54 17.08
CA PRO A 133 -8.44 -6.50 16.84
C PRO A 133 -8.82 -7.22 15.55
N THR A 134 -9.99 -7.83 15.52
CA THR A 134 -10.58 -8.33 14.28
C THR A 134 -11.09 -7.19 13.40
N SER A 135 -11.36 -7.47 12.12
CA SER A 135 -11.94 -6.48 11.21
C SER A 135 -13.27 -5.94 11.76
N GLU A 136 -14.10 -6.81 12.33
CA GLU A 136 -15.40 -6.42 12.91
C GLU A 136 -15.24 -5.47 14.11
N GLU A 137 -14.22 -5.66 14.95
CA GLU A 137 -13.95 -4.76 16.08
C GLU A 137 -13.47 -3.37 15.61
N TYR A 138 -12.65 -3.34 14.56
CA TYR A 138 -12.26 -2.09 13.92
C TYR A 138 -13.47 -1.38 13.30
N ASP A 139 -14.29 -2.11 12.55
CA ASP A 139 -15.46 -1.55 11.87
C ASP A 139 -16.50 -1.04 12.87
N ALA A 140 -16.77 -1.79 13.93
CA ALA A 140 -17.67 -1.36 15.02
C ALA A 140 -17.18 -0.07 15.69
N THR A 141 -15.86 0.05 15.94
CA THR A 141 -15.29 1.25 16.52
C THR A 141 -15.40 2.44 15.56
N ALA A 142 -15.09 2.24 14.28
CA ALA A 142 -15.21 3.29 13.27
C ALA A 142 -16.67 3.74 13.10
N LEU A 143 -17.63 2.81 13.10
CA LEU A 143 -19.06 3.10 13.01
C LEU A 143 -19.54 3.92 14.21
N ALA A 144 -19.15 3.54 15.43
CA ALA A 144 -19.49 4.28 16.63
C ALA A 144 -18.97 5.74 16.57
N ILE A 145 -17.74 5.93 16.08
CA ILE A 145 -17.18 7.28 15.85
C ILE A 145 -18.01 8.06 14.82
N GLN A 146 -18.42 7.41 13.72
CA GLN A 146 -19.26 8.05 12.70
C GLN A 146 -20.62 8.47 13.26
N GLU A 147 -21.26 7.62 14.07
CA GLU A 147 -22.54 7.92 14.70
C GLU A 147 -22.43 9.09 15.67
N GLU A 148 -21.36 9.16 16.45
CA GLU A 148 -21.14 10.22 17.44
C GLU A 148 -20.76 11.55 16.80
N THR A 149 -19.88 11.54 15.79
CA THR A 149 -19.24 12.74 15.25
C THR A 149 -19.76 13.18 13.89
N GLY A 150 -20.40 12.29 13.15
CA GLY A 150 -20.75 12.48 11.74
C GLY A 150 -19.54 12.41 10.78
N ALA A 151 -18.36 11.99 11.25
CA ALA A 151 -17.13 11.92 10.47
C ALA A 151 -17.25 10.96 9.27
N ASN A 152 -16.57 11.28 8.18
CA ASN A 152 -16.61 10.47 6.98
C ASN A 152 -15.56 9.35 7.05
N LEU A 153 -15.94 8.11 6.74
CA LEU A 153 -15.01 6.99 6.66
C LEU A 153 -14.04 7.17 5.48
N VAL A 154 -12.76 7.07 5.76
CA VAL A 154 -11.68 6.91 4.78
C VAL A 154 -11.11 5.51 4.94
N HIS A 155 -11.65 4.58 4.14
CA HIS A 155 -11.24 3.19 4.21
C HIS A 155 -9.78 3.02 3.73
N PRO A 156 -8.94 2.21 4.41
CA PRO A 156 -7.50 2.13 4.12
C PRO A 156 -7.14 1.58 2.73
N TYR A 157 -8.08 0.95 2.03
CA TYR A 157 -7.86 0.37 0.70
C TYR A 157 -9.15 0.16 -0.11
N ASP A 158 -10.27 -0.19 0.50
CA ASP A 158 -11.51 -0.58 -0.19
C ASP A 158 -12.49 0.60 -0.35
N ASP A 159 -12.03 1.63 -1.03
CA ASP A 159 -12.77 2.86 -1.36
C ASP A 159 -12.23 3.39 -2.69
N LEU A 160 -13.10 3.60 -3.67
CA LEU A 160 -12.71 4.04 -5.01
C LEU A 160 -11.93 5.35 -5.02
N ARG A 161 -12.20 6.27 -4.08
CA ARG A 161 -11.45 7.51 -3.90
C ARG A 161 -10.04 7.23 -3.40
N THR A 162 -9.90 6.29 -2.46
CA THR A 162 -8.59 5.82 -1.95
C THR A 162 -7.82 5.15 -3.08
N ILE A 163 -8.43 4.21 -3.82
CA ILE A 163 -7.81 3.49 -4.95
C ILE A 163 -7.35 4.49 -6.03
N ALA A 164 -8.17 5.47 -6.40
CA ALA A 164 -7.80 6.50 -7.37
C ALA A 164 -6.58 7.33 -6.93
N GLY A 165 -6.50 7.65 -5.64
CA GLY A 165 -5.31 8.29 -5.06
C GLY A 165 -4.07 7.40 -5.14
N GLN A 166 -4.18 6.11 -4.79
CA GLN A 166 -3.07 5.15 -4.85
C GLN A 166 -2.60 4.90 -6.29
N ALA A 167 -3.52 4.97 -7.27
CA ALA A 167 -3.21 4.83 -8.69
C ALA A 167 -2.16 5.85 -9.16
N THR A 168 -2.14 7.05 -8.58
CA THR A 168 -1.18 8.09 -8.95
C THR A 168 0.28 7.69 -8.76
N CYS A 169 0.56 6.70 -7.92
CA CYS A 169 1.91 6.15 -7.72
C CYS A 169 2.45 5.50 -9.01
N ALA A 170 1.71 4.51 -9.53
CA ALA A 170 2.06 3.83 -10.78
C ALA A 170 1.90 4.75 -11.98
N PHE A 171 0.91 5.67 -11.96
CA PHE A 171 0.73 6.67 -13.01
C PHE A 171 1.98 7.53 -13.20
N GLU A 172 2.57 8.08 -12.12
CA GLU A 172 3.82 8.84 -12.18
C GLU A 172 5.00 8.00 -12.69
N LEU A 173 5.10 6.72 -12.28
CA LEU A 173 6.14 5.82 -12.76
C LEU A 173 6.04 5.61 -14.28
N LEU A 174 4.85 5.30 -14.77
CA LEU A 174 4.61 5.00 -16.17
C LEU A 174 4.70 6.24 -17.08
N GLU A 175 4.44 7.44 -16.56
CA GLU A 175 4.72 8.69 -17.29
C GLU A 175 6.22 8.91 -17.53
N GLU A 176 7.08 8.55 -16.57
CA GLU A 176 8.53 8.75 -16.65
C GLU A 176 9.23 7.56 -17.34
N VAL A 177 8.71 6.35 -17.18
CA VAL A 177 9.26 5.10 -17.73
C VAL A 177 8.14 4.32 -18.41
N PRO A 178 7.76 4.67 -19.65
CA PRO A 178 6.60 4.07 -20.32
C PRO A 178 6.79 2.63 -20.76
N ASP A 179 8.04 2.19 -20.99
CA ASP A 179 8.36 0.88 -21.58
C ASP A 179 8.75 -0.15 -20.49
N ILE A 180 7.89 -0.33 -19.49
CA ILE A 180 8.05 -1.33 -18.43
C ILE A 180 7.34 -2.63 -18.85
N ASP A 181 8.04 -3.78 -18.82
CA ASP A 181 7.47 -5.10 -19.12
C ASP A 181 6.60 -5.61 -17.97
N TYR A 182 7.13 -5.51 -16.74
CA TYR A 182 6.43 -5.93 -15.51
C TYR A 182 6.46 -4.82 -14.46
N LEU A 183 5.34 -4.60 -13.81
CA LEU A 183 5.21 -3.68 -12.68
C LEU A 183 4.78 -4.46 -11.44
N LEU A 184 5.68 -4.54 -10.46
CA LEU A 184 5.51 -5.29 -9.23
C LEU A 184 5.03 -4.37 -8.11
N ALA A 185 3.97 -4.77 -7.42
CA ALA A 185 3.44 -4.06 -6.27
C ALA A 185 3.10 -5.03 -5.13
N PRO A 186 3.34 -4.64 -3.85
CA PRO A 186 2.94 -5.47 -2.74
C PRO A 186 1.41 -5.47 -2.60
N VAL A 187 0.84 -6.58 -2.15
CA VAL A 187 -0.59 -6.73 -1.93
C VAL A 187 -0.90 -7.17 -0.49
N GLY A 188 -1.80 -6.44 0.15
CA GLY A 188 -2.56 -6.77 1.34
C GLY A 188 -4.02 -6.55 0.98
N GLY A 189 -4.72 -5.55 1.52
CA GLY A 189 -6.10 -5.23 1.14
C GLY A 189 -6.34 -4.78 -0.31
N GLY A 190 -5.29 -4.69 -1.12
CA GLY A 190 -5.38 -4.53 -2.57
C GLY A 190 -5.45 -3.10 -3.09
N GLY A 191 -5.52 -2.07 -2.24
CA GLY A 191 -5.71 -0.69 -2.71
C GLY A 191 -4.59 -0.16 -3.61
N LEU A 192 -3.30 -0.44 -3.28
CA LEU A 192 -2.17 -0.07 -4.12
C LEU A 192 -2.13 -0.87 -5.41
N LEU A 193 -2.31 -2.19 -5.33
CA LEU A 193 -2.31 -3.08 -6.49
C LEU A 193 -3.45 -2.74 -7.45
N SER A 194 -4.67 -2.50 -6.94
CA SER A 194 -5.81 -2.04 -7.76
C SER A 194 -5.55 -0.70 -8.45
N GLY A 195 -4.93 0.23 -7.72
CA GLY A 195 -4.51 1.51 -8.30
C GLY A 195 -3.45 1.32 -9.40
N THR A 196 -2.48 0.43 -9.18
CA THR A 196 -1.44 0.07 -10.15
C THR A 196 -2.05 -0.53 -11.41
N CYS A 197 -2.93 -1.52 -11.25
CA CYS A 197 -3.69 -2.12 -12.36
C CYS A 197 -4.47 -1.07 -13.16
N SER A 198 -5.14 -0.15 -12.45
CA SER A 198 -5.92 0.91 -13.09
C SER A 198 -5.04 1.85 -13.90
N SER A 199 -3.86 2.21 -13.40
CA SER A 199 -2.92 3.07 -14.13
C SER A 199 -2.35 2.41 -15.38
N VAL A 200 -2.00 1.12 -15.30
CA VAL A 200 -1.55 0.35 -16.47
C VAL A 200 -2.65 0.25 -17.51
N ALA A 201 -3.87 -0.08 -17.10
CA ALA A 201 -5.02 -0.15 -18.01
C ALA A 201 -5.35 1.21 -18.65
N ALA A 202 -5.21 2.31 -17.89
CA ALA A 202 -5.48 3.66 -18.35
C ALA A 202 -4.47 4.16 -19.40
N LEU A 203 -3.20 3.78 -19.27
CA LEU A 203 -2.12 4.21 -20.17
C LEU A 203 -1.86 3.21 -21.30
N ALA A 204 -2.57 2.08 -21.34
CA ALA A 204 -2.49 1.04 -22.38
C ALA A 204 -1.04 0.64 -22.74
N THR A 205 -0.19 0.49 -21.75
CA THR A 205 1.26 0.34 -21.93
C THR A 205 1.69 -1.07 -22.34
N GLY A 206 0.83 -2.06 -22.26
CA GLY A 206 1.20 -3.47 -22.42
C GLY A 206 1.97 -4.06 -21.22
N THR A 207 2.25 -3.24 -20.19
CA THR A 207 2.87 -3.65 -18.95
C THR A 207 2.04 -4.72 -18.23
N LYS A 208 2.66 -5.78 -17.77
CA LYS A 208 2.04 -6.79 -16.93
C LYS A 208 2.16 -6.40 -15.45
N VAL A 209 1.06 -6.44 -14.72
CA VAL A 209 1.05 -6.16 -13.29
C VAL A 209 1.18 -7.46 -12.50
N VAL A 210 2.11 -7.50 -11.56
CA VAL A 210 2.32 -8.64 -10.66
C VAL A 210 2.07 -8.19 -9.21
N GLY A 211 1.13 -8.87 -8.55
CA GLY A 211 0.92 -8.75 -7.11
C GLY A 211 1.94 -9.60 -6.36
N CYS A 212 2.59 -9.04 -5.35
CA CYS A 212 3.56 -9.74 -4.53
C CYS A 212 3.08 -9.80 -3.08
N GLU A 213 3.01 -10.99 -2.51
CA GLU A 213 2.40 -11.27 -1.21
C GLU A 213 3.32 -12.15 -0.34
N PRO A 214 3.32 -12.00 1.00
CA PRO A 214 4.00 -12.95 1.87
C PRO A 214 3.31 -14.31 1.88
N GLU A 215 4.04 -15.42 1.85
CA GLU A 215 3.46 -16.77 1.92
C GLU A 215 2.64 -17.04 3.20
N LYS A 216 2.93 -16.29 4.30
CA LYS A 216 2.22 -16.39 5.56
C LYS A 216 1.04 -15.41 5.68
N ALA A 217 0.70 -14.75 4.60
CA ALA A 217 -0.46 -13.88 4.45
C ALA A 217 -0.90 -13.89 2.97
N ASP A 218 -1.32 -15.08 2.48
CA ASP A 218 -1.48 -15.46 1.07
C ASP A 218 -2.93 -15.37 0.57
N ASP A 219 -3.78 -14.61 1.24
CA ASP A 219 -5.21 -14.53 0.93
C ASP A 219 -5.51 -13.94 -0.46
N ALA A 220 -4.70 -12.99 -0.93
CA ALA A 220 -4.89 -12.41 -2.26
C ALA A 220 -4.51 -13.43 -3.35
N TRP A 221 -3.45 -14.20 -3.16
CA TRP A 221 -3.08 -15.30 -4.05
C TRP A 221 -4.19 -16.36 -4.10
N ARG A 222 -4.70 -16.82 -2.94
CA ARG A 222 -5.82 -17.77 -2.87
C ARG A 222 -7.06 -17.20 -3.53
N SER A 223 -7.41 -15.95 -3.24
CA SER A 223 -8.56 -15.26 -3.84
C SER A 223 -8.46 -15.21 -5.37
N PHE A 224 -7.26 -14.94 -5.90
CA PHE A 224 -7.02 -14.90 -7.34
C PHE A 224 -7.15 -16.27 -7.99
N GLN A 225 -6.67 -17.34 -7.34
CA GLN A 225 -6.79 -18.71 -7.82
C GLN A 225 -8.24 -19.21 -7.79
N GLU A 226 -8.99 -18.88 -6.74
CA GLU A 226 -10.36 -19.37 -6.52
C GLU A 226 -11.42 -18.52 -7.25
N GLY A 227 -11.05 -17.29 -7.68
CA GLY A 227 -11.99 -16.36 -8.32
C GLY A 227 -13.01 -15.75 -7.35
N THR A 228 -12.75 -15.80 -6.05
CA THR A 228 -13.60 -15.25 -4.98
C THR A 228 -12.74 -14.74 -3.84
N ILE A 229 -13.25 -13.79 -3.04
CA ILE A 229 -12.51 -13.30 -1.87
C ILE A 229 -12.37 -14.42 -0.83
N VAL A 230 -11.13 -14.76 -0.51
CA VAL A 230 -10.77 -15.68 0.57
C VAL A 230 -10.28 -14.83 1.75
N PRO A 231 -10.90 -14.95 2.94
CA PRO A 231 -10.46 -14.16 4.09
C PRO A 231 -9.06 -14.51 4.56
N GLN A 232 -8.30 -13.49 4.98
CA GLN A 232 -7.06 -13.69 5.70
C GLN A 232 -7.34 -14.12 7.14
N ILE A 233 -6.71 -15.21 7.57
CA ILE A 233 -6.89 -15.77 8.92
C ILE A 233 -5.51 -15.88 9.56
N ASP A 234 -5.30 -15.19 10.68
CA ASP A 234 -4.10 -15.26 11.51
C ASP A 234 -2.77 -15.08 10.73
N PRO A 235 -2.56 -13.96 10.04
CA PRO A 235 -1.36 -13.73 9.23
C PRO A 235 -0.10 -13.65 10.11
N GLN A 236 0.88 -14.50 9.83
CA GLN A 236 2.14 -14.62 10.58
C GLN A 236 3.32 -14.03 9.80
N THR A 237 3.15 -12.87 9.20
CA THR A 237 4.19 -12.20 8.42
C THR A 237 4.80 -11.00 9.14
N ILE A 238 6.09 -10.73 8.88
CA ILE A 238 6.78 -9.49 9.29
C ILE A 238 6.30 -8.28 8.48
N ALA A 239 5.73 -8.49 7.28
CA ALA A 239 5.17 -7.45 6.44
C ALA A 239 3.81 -6.97 6.99
N ASP A 240 3.85 -6.24 8.10
CA ASP A 240 2.69 -5.84 8.89
C ASP A 240 1.65 -5.01 8.13
N GLY A 241 2.04 -4.32 7.07
CA GLY A 241 1.14 -3.60 6.16
C GLY A 241 0.34 -4.49 5.20
N LEU A 242 0.61 -5.82 5.17
CA LEU A 242 0.03 -6.77 4.22
C LEU A 242 -0.79 -7.89 4.90
N ARG A 243 -1.32 -7.63 6.08
CA ARG A 243 -2.07 -8.61 6.91
C ARG A 243 -3.59 -8.55 6.73
N THR A 244 -4.09 -7.93 5.67
CA THR A 244 -5.52 -7.66 5.48
C THR A 244 -6.05 -8.32 4.22
N SER A 245 -7.28 -8.86 4.28
CA SER A 245 -7.97 -9.44 3.13
C SER A 245 -8.25 -8.41 2.04
N LEU A 246 -8.40 -8.89 0.79
CA LEU A 246 -8.93 -8.08 -0.31
C LEU A 246 -10.34 -7.59 0.01
N GLY A 247 -10.71 -6.44 -0.57
CA GLY A 247 -12.03 -5.83 -0.40
C GLY A 247 -12.95 -6.05 -1.60
N GLU A 248 -14.20 -5.61 -1.45
CA GLU A 248 -15.25 -5.74 -2.48
C GLU A 248 -14.96 -4.92 -3.74
N TYR A 249 -14.28 -3.78 -3.63
CA TYR A 249 -13.84 -2.97 -4.76
C TYR A 249 -12.47 -3.40 -5.28
N THR A 250 -11.55 -3.80 -4.40
CA THR A 250 -10.18 -4.13 -4.81
C THR A 250 -10.10 -5.45 -5.53
N PHE A 251 -10.81 -6.50 -5.06
CA PHE A 251 -10.75 -7.83 -5.66
C PHE A 251 -11.16 -7.86 -7.15
N PRO A 252 -12.32 -7.30 -7.56
CA PRO A 252 -12.71 -7.34 -8.99
C PRO A 252 -11.72 -6.59 -9.90
N ILE A 253 -11.12 -5.48 -9.41
CA ILE A 253 -10.11 -4.75 -10.19
C ILE A 253 -8.87 -5.61 -10.37
N ILE A 254 -8.39 -6.25 -9.29
CA ILE A 254 -7.22 -7.14 -9.30
C ILE A 254 -7.48 -8.34 -10.20
N ALA A 255 -8.59 -9.05 -9.99
CA ALA A 255 -8.93 -10.26 -10.75
C ALA A 255 -9.05 -10.03 -12.26
N ALA A 256 -9.44 -8.82 -12.68
CA ALA A 256 -9.58 -8.47 -14.08
C ALA A 256 -8.29 -7.98 -14.75
N ASN A 257 -7.31 -7.47 -14.01
CA ASN A 257 -6.20 -6.69 -14.58
C ASN A 257 -4.80 -7.16 -14.12
N VAL A 258 -4.69 -7.98 -13.09
CA VAL A 258 -3.42 -8.54 -12.65
C VAL A 258 -3.04 -9.71 -13.57
N SER A 259 -1.75 -9.82 -13.92
CA SER A 259 -1.24 -10.95 -14.70
C SER A 259 -1.03 -12.20 -13.85
N GLU A 260 -0.50 -12.00 -12.65
CA GLU A 260 -0.26 -13.05 -11.66
C GLU A 260 -0.12 -12.45 -10.25
N ILE A 261 -0.37 -13.27 -9.24
CA ILE A 261 0.00 -12.98 -7.85
C ILE A 261 0.99 -14.05 -7.41
N VAL A 262 2.13 -13.63 -6.86
CA VAL A 262 3.19 -14.53 -6.39
C VAL A 262 3.39 -14.37 -4.89
N THR A 263 3.74 -15.49 -4.22
CA THR A 263 4.04 -15.49 -2.79
C THR A 263 5.53 -15.65 -2.54
N VAL A 264 6.05 -14.99 -1.51
CA VAL A 264 7.46 -15.00 -1.13
C VAL A 264 7.65 -15.38 0.33
N SER A 265 8.81 -15.96 0.65
CA SER A 265 9.14 -16.36 2.01
C SER A 265 9.50 -15.18 2.90
N GLU A 266 9.30 -15.34 4.23
CA GLU A 266 9.70 -14.35 5.24
C GLU A 266 11.21 -14.07 5.19
N ASP A 267 12.02 -15.10 4.96
CA ASP A 267 13.47 -14.97 4.82
C ASP A 267 13.86 -14.11 3.60
N ALA A 268 13.20 -14.33 2.46
CA ALA A 268 13.42 -13.51 1.27
C ALA A 268 13.02 -12.04 1.49
N ILE A 269 11.95 -11.78 2.24
CA ILE A 269 11.55 -10.41 2.60
C ILE A 269 12.66 -9.73 3.41
N LEU A 270 13.18 -10.38 4.43
CA LEU A 270 14.27 -9.84 5.26
C LEU A 270 15.55 -9.63 4.44
N ARG A 271 15.97 -10.62 3.65
CA ARG A 271 17.14 -10.49 2.78
C ARG A 271 16.98 -9.35 1.77
N SER A 272 15.81 -9.21 1.18
CA SER A 272 15.52 -8.12 0.23
C SER A 272 15.52 -6.75 0.89
N MET A 273 14.98 -6.63 2.11
CA MET A 273 15.03 -5.39 2.88
C MET A 273 16.48 -4.97 3.13
N ARG A 274 17.32 -5.90 3.63
CA ARG A 274 18.74 -5.69 3.85
C ARG A 274 19.48 -5.34 2.56
N LEU A 275 19.23 -6.09 1.48
CA LEU A 275 19.85 -5.86 0.18
C LEU A 275 19.60 -4.43 -0.34
N VAL A 276 18.36 -3.95 -0.26
CA VAL A 276 18.02 -2.58 -0.65
C VAL A 276 18.73 -1.55 0.24
N TRP A 277 18.72 -1.74 1.56
CA TRP A 277 19.40 -0.85 2.50
C TRP A 277 20.91 -0.77 2.22
N GLU A 278 21.58 -1.93 2.03
CA GLU A 278 23.02 -2.01 1.80
C GLU A 278 23.43 -1.52 0.42
N THR A 279 22.59 -1.72 -0.61
CA THR A 279 22.94 -1.39 -1.99
C THR A 279 22.53 0.02 -2.37
N MET A 280 21.26 0.39 -2.10
CA MET A 280 20.71 1.67 -2.51
C MET A 280 20.85 2.77 -1.44
N LYS A 281 21.22 2.41 -0.20
CA LYS A 281 21.35 3.33 0.96
C LYS A 281 20.04 4.04 1.31
N ILE A 282 18.92 3.38 1.08
CA ILE A 282 17.58 3.86 1.43
C ILE A 282 16.90 2.90 2.42
N VAL A 283 16.09 3.45 3.31
CA VAL A 283 15.33 2.65 4.29
C VAL A 283 13.98 2.31 3.71
N ILE A 284 13.66 1.02 3.68
CA ILE A 284 12.33 0.49 3.34
C ILE A 284 11.83 -0.42 4.46
N GLU A 285 10.51 -0.48 4.64
CA GLU A 285 9.84 -1.40 5.58
C GLU A 285 9.66 -2.81 4.97
N PRO A 286 9.42 -3.86 5.78
CA PRO A 286 9.25 -5.24 5.27
C PRO A 286 8.19 -5.35 4.16
N SER A 287 7.06 -4.68 4.30
CA SER A 287 5.99 -4.67 3.28
C SER A 287 6.47 -4.13 1.92
N ALA A 288 7.41 -3.19 1.92
CA ALA A 288 7.98 -2.63 0.69
C ALA A 288 9.05 -3.55 0.06
N ALA A 289 9.62 -4.47 0.83
CA ALA A 289 10.62 -5.42 0.35
C ALA A 289 10.01 -6.63 -0.38
N VAL A 290 8.71 -6.90 -0.20
CA VAL A 290 8.01 -8.07 -0.77
C VAL A 290 8.14 -8.17 -2.30
N PRO A 291 7.99 -7.08 -3.10
CA PRO A 291 8.22 -7.16 -4.54
C PRO A 291 9.68 -7.43 -4.93
N VAL A 292 10.65 -6.98 -4.11
CA VAL A 292 12.07 -7.28 -4.33
C VAL A 292 12.36 -8.75 -3.99
N ALA A 293 11.69 -9.29 -2.96
CA ALA A 293 11.77 -10.71 -2.62
C ALA A 293 11.25 -11.61 -3.75
N ALA A 294 10.23 -11.17 -4.49
CA ALA A 294 9.74 -11.89 -5.66
C ALA A 294 10.80 -11.97 -6.78
N LEU A 295 11.64 -10.94 -6.95
CA LEU A 295 12.78 -10.98 -7.85
C LEU A 295 13.90 -11.89 -7.30
N LEU A 296 14.20 -11.79 -6.01
CA LEU A 296 15.25 -12.59 -5.36
C LEU A 296 14.96 -14.10 -5.45
N GLU A 297 13.70 -14.49 -5.31
CA GLU A 297 13.25 -15.89 -5.44
C GLU A 297 12.90 -16.31 -6.88
N ASN A 298 13.13 -15.44 -7.87
CA ASN A 298 12.83 -15.72 -9.28
C ASN A 298 11.36 -16.17 -9.50
N LYS A 299 10.41 -15.51 -8.84
CA LYS A 299 8.98 -15.86 -8.89
C LYS A 299 8.24 -15.31 -10.12
N ILE A 300 8.87 -14.40 -10.89
CA ILE A 300 8.22 -13.75 -12.03
C ILE A 300 8.22 -14.65 -13.22
N SER A 301 7.05 -14.87 -13.82
CA SER A 301 6.91 -15.76 -14.99
C SER A 301 7.40 -15.08 -16.27
N GLY A 302 8.42 -15.64 -16.90
CA GLY A 302 8.95 -15.16 -18.17
C GLY A 302 10.14 -14.21 -18.05
N HIS A 303 10.65 -13.77 -19.21
CA HIS A 303 11.77 -12.84 -19.31
C HIS A 303 11.25 -11.40 -19.34
N ALA A 304 11.95 -10.51 -18.69
CA ALA A 304 11.68 -9.08 -18.71
C ALA A 304 12.99 -8.30 -18.76
N ASP A 305 13.10 -7.34 -19.66
CA ASP A 305 14.26 -6.46 -19.75
C ASP A 305 14.12 -5.27 -18.78
N ARG A 306 12.89 -4.84 -18.51
CA ARG A 306 12.57 -3.61 -17.75
C ARG A 306 11.46 -3.90 -16.73
N ILE A 307 11.80 -3.79 -15.45
CA ILE A 307 10.88 -4.08 -14.35
C ILE A 307 10.71 -2.84 -13.47
N GLY A 308 9.44 -2.43 -13.27
CA GLY A 308 9.07 -1.45 -12.25
C GLY A 308 8.80 -2.14 -10.91
N VAL A 309 9.29 -1.56 -9.83
CA VAL A 309 9.05 -2.04 -8.46
C VAL A 309 8.57 -0.90 -7.59
N ILE A 310 7.42 -1.06 -6.95
CA ILE A 310 6.91 -0.06 -6.00
C ILE A 310 7.43 -0.38 -4.60
N LEU A 311 8.34 0.44 -4.09
CA LEU A 311 8.78 0.44 -2.70
C LEU A 311 7.78 1.23 -1.86
N SER A 312 6.80 0.55 -1.29
CA SER A 312 5.55 1.13 -0.78
C SER A 312 5.69 2.03 0.45
N GLY A 313 6.75 1.86 1.26
CA GLY A 313 7.00 2.67 2.44
C GLY A 313 8.33 2.36 3.13
N GLY A 314 8.67 3.20 4.11
CA GLY A 314 9.92 3.11 4.89
C GLY A 314 9.72 3.26 6.39
N ASN A 315 8.50 3.11 6.89
CA ASN A 315 8.17 3.27 8.31
C ASN A 315 8.51 2.01 9.13
N VAL A 316 9.80 1.76 9.28
CA VAL A 316 10.33 0.67 10.10
C VAL A 316 10.56 1.14 11.53
N ASP A 317 10.30 0.25 12.50
CA ASP A 317 10.65 0.48 13.89
C ASP A 317 12.12 0.08 14.11
N LEU A 318 12.98 1.08 14.32
CA LEU A 318 14.41 0.87 14.49
C LEU A 318 14.76 0.17 15.82
N ASP A 319 13.87 0.23 16.83
CA ASP A 319 14.04 -0.44 18.12
C ASP A 319 13.66 -1.93 18.07
N SER A 320 13.00 -2.36 16.96
CA SER A 320 12.51 -3.72 16.74
C SER A 320 13.02 -4.30 15.41
N LEU A 321 14.26 -3.98 15.05
CA LEU A 321 14.89 -4.53 13.85
C LEU A 321 15.11 -6.05 13.99
N PRO A 322 14.96 -6.79 12.87
CA PRO A 322 15.29 -8.21 12.83
C PRO A 322 16.75 -8.48 13.22
N ASP A 323 17.01 -9.64 13.78
CA ASP A 323 18.39 -10.10 13.97
C ASP A 323 18.98 -10.54 12.63
N TRP A 324 19.77 -9.64 12.03
CA TRP A 324 20.41 -9.87 10.74
C TRP A 324 21.47 -10.99 10.76
N SER A 325 21.92 -11.43 11.96
CA SER A 325 22.91 -12.50 12.10
C SER A 325 22.34 -13.89 11.82
N GLU A 326 21.01 -14.04 11.90
CA GLU A 326 20.31 -15.29 11.60
C GLU A 326 20.08 -15.51 10.10
N LEU A 327 20.25 -14.46 9.27
CA LEU A 327 20.16 -14.61 7.81
C LEU A 327 21.38 -15.34 7.32
N SER A 328 21.17 -16.53 6.73
CA SER A 328 22.25 -17.29 6.08
C SER A 328 22.94 -16.43 5.01
N ALA A 329 24.26 -16.38 5.06
CA ALA A 329 25.08 -15.81 4.00
C ALA A 329 25.10 -16.82 2.84
N GLU A 330 24.16 -16.70 1.90
CA GLU A 330 24.23 -17.37 0.61
C GLU A 330 24.21 -16.35 -0.53
#